data_922d9cb85fa5085d8fb4586d55ee409e
#
_entry.id   922d9cb85fa5085d8fb4586d55ee409e
#
_cell.length_a   1.000
_cell.length_b   1.000
_cell.length_c   1.000
_cell.angle_alpha   90.00
_cell.angle_beta   90.00
_cell.angle_gamma   90.00
#
_symmetry.space_group_name_H-M   'P 1'
#
loop_
_entity.id
_entity.type
_entity.pdbx_description
1 polymer ?
#
loop_
_entity_poly.entity_id
_entity_poly.type
_entity_poly.pdbx_seq_one_letter_code
_entity_poly.pdbx_strand_id
1 'polypeptide(L)'
;DSMYPLLKSGDIVAYKEVPLEMSHIFFGEMYLVSIDLDGDEYLTVKYVQHSEKGEDWIKLVSYNQNHQPKDFPLSSVRAMALVKLSIRMNTMK
;
A
#
# COMPACT_ATOMS: atom_id res chain seq x y z
N ASP A 1 13.80 10.62 -5.19
CA ASP A 1 13.34 11.00 -4.88
C ASP A 1 12.20 11.02 -4.05
N SER A 2 11.11 11.25 -4.37
CA SER A 2 10.03 11.38 -3.46
C SER A 2 9.66 10.08 -2.77
N MET A 3 10.06 8.98 -3.28
CA MET A 3 9.72 7.75 -2.66
C MET A 3 10.61 7.33 -1.57
N TYR A 4 11.72 7.95 -1.45
CA TYR A 4 12.61 7.45 -0.53
C TYR A 4 13.23 8.36 0.29
N PRO A 5 13.70 8.06 1.31
CA PRO A 5 13.36 6.90 2.09
C PRO A 5 12.20 7.27 2.96
N LEU A 6 11.07 6.83 2.60
CA LEU A 6 9.88 7.20 3.31
C LEU A 6 9.86 6.68 4.71
N LEU A 7 10.36 5.51 4.91
CA LEU A 7 10.33 4.92 6.24
C LEU A 7 11.72 4.67 6.67
N LYS A 8 12.05 5.22 7.80
CA LYS A 8 13.40 5.17 8.25
C LYS A 8 13.72 4.03 9.15
N SER A 9 12.76 3.33 9.59
CA SER A 9 13.06 2.25 10.49
C SER A 9 13.88 1.18 9.82
N GLY A 10 14.01 1.28 8.53
CA GLY A 10 14.82 0.33 7.81
C GLY A 10 14.10 -0.93 7.46
N ASP A 11 12.84 -0.97 7.79
CA ASP A 11 12.11 -2.20 7.60
C ASP A 11 11.25 -2.20 6.36
N ILE A 12 10.85 -1.06 5.86
CA ILE A 12 9.97 -0.96 4.72
C ILE A 12 10.53 0.02 3.74
N VAL A 13 10.63 -0.40 2.50
CA VAL A 13 11.14 0.45 1.44
C VAL A 13 10.19 0.37 0.26
N ALA A 14 9.70 1.52 -0.18
CA ALA A 14 8.90 1.59 -1.38
C ALA A 14 9.86 1.75 -2.55
N TYR A 15 9.78 0.86 -3.53
CA TYR A 15 10.77 0.90 -4.57
C TYR A 15 10.22 0.99 -5.98
N LYS A 16 8.94 0.85 -6.17
CA LYS A 16 8.42 0.91 -7.53
C LYS A 16 7.02 1.45 -7.54
N GLU A 17 6.85 2.61 -8.15
CA GLU A 17 5.53 3.16 -8.34
C GLU A 17 4.83 2.43 -9.48
N VAL A 18 3.55 2.14 -9.32
CA VAL A 18 2.82 1.39 -10.31
C VAL A 18 1.69 2.23 -10.86
N PRO A 19 1.31 1.99 -12.11
CA PRO A 19 0.15 2.68 -12.67
C PRO A 19 -1.11 2.31 -11.92
N LEU A 20 -2.04 3.24 -11.88
CA LEU A 20 -3.30 3.01 -11.16
C LEU A 20 -4.27 2.30 -12.07
N GLU A 21 -3.97 1.06 -12.37
CA GLU A 21 -4.80 0.20 -13.19
C GLU A 21 -4.83 -1.16 -12.54
N MET A 22 -6.00 -1.75 -12.50
CA MET A 22 -6.14 -3.03 -11.83
C MET A 22 -5.21 -4.08 -12.42
N SER A 23 -4.93 -3.99 -13.71
CA SER A 23 -4.08 -4.99 -14.34
C SER A 23 -2.63 -4.87 -13.94
N HIS A 24 -2.23 -3.75 -13.34
CA HIS A 24 -0.85 -3.55 -12.93
C HIS A 24 -0.64 -3.78 -11.45
N ILE A 25 -1.68 -4.15 -10.73
CA ILE A 25 -1.57 -4.34 -9.29
C ILE A 25 -1.40 -5.81 -9.01
N PHE A 26 -0.37 -6.14 -8.25
CA PHE A 26 -0.17 -7.51 -7.81
C PHE A 26 -0.90 -7.68 -6.51
N PHE A 27 -2.04 -8.35 -6.58
CA PHE A 27 -2.86 -8.52 -5.39
C PHE A 27 -2.20 -9.50 -4.43
N GLY A 28 -2.27 -9.17 -3.17
CA GLY A 28 -1.59 -9.93 -2.15
C GLY A 28 -0.27 -9.34 -1.72
N GLU A 29 0.22 -8.36 -2.48
CA GLU A 29 1.49 -7.73 -2.14
C GLU A 29 1.26 -6.47 -1.34
N MET A 30 2.31 -5.99 -0.72
CA MET A 30 2.23 -4.81 0.13
C MET A 30 2.56 -3.56 -0.67
N TYR A 31 1.77 -2.53 -0.47
CA TYR A 31 1.92 -1.29 -1.19
C TYR A 31 1.87 -0.10 -0.26
N LEU A 32 2.61 0.92 -0.63
CA LEU A 32 2.43 2.24 -0.05
C LEU A 32 1.36 2.91 -0.88
N VAL A 33 0.27 3.29 -0.26
CA VAL A 33 -0.91 3.78 -0.97
C VAL A 33 -1.24 5.17 -0.47
N SER A 34 -1.45 6.07 -1.43
CA SER A 34 -1.91 7.42 -1.12
C SER A 34 -3.36 7.52 -1.56
N ILE A 35 -4.23 7.84 -0.62
CA ILE A 35 -5.66 7.87 -0.85
C ILE A 35 -6.19 9.27 -0.60
N ASP A 36 -7.08 9.69 -1.48
CA ASP A 36 -7.72 10.99 -1.33
C ASP A 36 -9.02 10.79 -0.54
N LEU A 37 -9.07 11.37 0.63
CA LEU A 37 -10.25 11.32 1.47
C LEU A 37 -10.78 12.74 1.61
N ASP A 38 -11.68 13.10 0.71
CA ASP A 38 -12.31 14.42 0.76
C ASP A 38 -11.29 15.53 0.74
N GLY A 39 -10.30 15.39 -0.11
CA GLY A 39 -9.29 16.41 -0.26
C GLY A 39 -8.06 16.21 0.62
N ASP A 40 -8.16 15.36 1.61
CA ASP A 40 -7.01 15.07 2.47
C ASP A 40 -6.31 13.83 1.98
N GLU A 41 -5.02 13.84 2.04
CA GLU A 41 -4.25 12.69 1.64
C GLU A 41 -4.05 11.76 2.83
N TYR A 42 -4.35 10.49 2.62
CA TYR A 42 -4.10 9.47 3.62
C TYR A 42 -3.05 8.52 3.07
N LEU A 43 -1.92 8.48 3.71
CA LEU A 43 -0.80 7.68 3.22
C LEU A 43 -0.62 6.48 4.15
N THR A 44 -0.64 5.30 3.59
CA THR A 44 -0.58 4.11 4.42
C THR A 44 0.10 2.97 3.68
N VAL A 45 0.61 2.00 4.43
CA VAL A 45 1.22 0.80 3.88
C VAL A 45 0.32 -0.37 4.22
N LYS A 46 -0.19 -1.03 3.21
CA LYS A 46 -1.16 -2.10 3.40
C LYS A 46 -0.98 -3.15 2.32
N TYR A 47 -1.46 -4.35 2.61
CA TYR A 47 -1.62 -5.35 1.58
C TYR A 47 -2.81 -4.94 0.73
N VAL A 48 -2.68 -5.10 -0.57
CA VAL A 48 -3.76 -4.76 -1.49
C VAL A 48 -4.34 -6.06 -2.01
N GLN A 49 -5.64 -6.21 -1.86
CA GLN A 49 -6.32 -7.41 -2.30
C GLN A 49 -7.57 -7.04 -3.09
N HIS A 50 -8.16 -8.02 -3.72
CA HIS A 50 -9.40 -7.80 -4.45
C HIS A 50 -10.51 -7.49 -3.47
N SER A 51 -11.37 -6.57 -3.87
CA SER A 51 -12.52 -6.21 -3.06
C SER A 51 -13.76 -6.86 -3.64
N GLU A 52 -14.67 -7.20 -2.76
CA GLU A 52 -15.94 -7.75 -3.19
C GLU A 52 -16.91 -6.67 -3.62
N LYS A 53 -16.55 -5.41 -3.42
CA LYS A 53 -17.46 -4.33 -3.74
C LYS A 53 -17.52 -4.02 -5.21
N GLY A 54 -16.51 -4.42 -5.97
CA GLY A 54 -16.56 -4.19 -7.40
C GLY A 54 -15.23 -4.44 -8.05
N GLU A 55 -15.21 -4.41 -9.37
CA GLU A 55 -14.00 -4.70 -10.13
C GLU A 55 -13.00 -3.57 -10.03
N ASP A 56 -13.48 -2.36 -9.77
CA ASP A 56 -12.59 -1.22 -9.65
C ASP A 56 -12.33 -0.85 -8.21
N TRP A 57 -12.54 -1.77 -7.32
CA TRP A 57 -12.33 -1.54 -5.90
C TRP A 57 -11.18 -2.38 -5.41
N ILE A 58 -10.46 -1.88 -4.43
CA ILE A 58 -9.39 -2.63 -3.79
C ILE A 58 -9.70 -2.72 -2.30
N LYS A 59 -9.18 -3.76 -1.70
CA LYS A 59 -9.31 -3.97 -0.28
C LYS A 59 -7.92 -3.77 0.34
N LEU A 60 -7.83 -2.89 1.31
CA LEU A 60 -6.58 -2.64 2.01
C LEU A 60 -6.59 -3.39 3.32
N VAL A 61 -5.65 -4.29 3.46
CA VAL A 61 -5.58 -5.17 4.61
C VAL A 61 -4.32 -4.86 5.38
N SER A 62 -4.48 -4.59 6.67
CA SER A 62 -3.36 -4.29 7.51
C SER A 62 -2.59 -5.56 7.82
N TYR A 63 -1.27 -5.48 7.87
CA TYR A 63 -0.52 -6.62 8.33
C TYR A 63 -0.69 -6.80 9.83
N ASN A 64 -1.20 -5.79 10.50
CA ASN A 64 -1.52 -5.88 11.90
C ASN A 64 -2.97 -6.31 11.99
N GLN A 65 -3.22 -7.48 12.51
CA GLN A 65 -4.55 -8.07 12.48
C GLN A 65 -5.54 -7.37 13.39
N ASN A 66 -5.09 -6.39 14.15
CA ASN A 66 -6.00 -5.64 14.99
C ASN A 66 -6.83 -4.65 14.22
N HIS A 67 -6.53 -4.46 12.94
CA HIS A 67 -7.25 -3.48 12.14
C HIS A 67 -8.15 -4.18 11.14
N GLN A 68 -9.32 -3.62 10.96
CA GLN A 68 -10.28 -4.13 9.99
C GLN A 68 -9.87 -3.75 8.59
N PRO A 69 -10.10 -4.61 7.63
CA PRO A 69 -9.84 -4.25 6.24
C PRO A 69 -10.80 -3.15 5.81
N LYS A 70 -10.37 -2.36 4.85
CA LYS A 70 -11.21 -1.32 4.29
C LYS A 70 -11.15 -1.40 2.78
N ASP A 71 -12.28 -1.08 2.15
CA ASP A 71 -12.38 -1.10 0.70
C ASP A 71 -12.43 0.32 0.17
N PHE A 72 -11.74 0.55 -0.92
CA PHE A 72 -11.72 1.86 -1.56
C PHE A 72 -11.85 1.67 -3.06
N PRO A 73 -12.58 2.57 -3.74
CA PRO A 73 -12.55 2.53 -5.20
C PRO A 73 -11.18 3.00 -5.68
N LEU A 74 -10.73 2.43 -6.76
CA LEU A 74 -9.43 2.79 -7.29
C LEU A 74 -9.38 4.28 -7.63
N SER A 75 -10.53 4.88 -7.92
CA SER A 75 -10.57 6.30 -8.22
C SER A 75 -10.20 7.17 -7.04
N SER A 76 -10.24 6.62 -5.83
CA SER A 76 -9.81 7.38 -4.65
C SER A 76 -8.31 7.29 -4.43
N VAL A 77 -7.64 6.43 -5.14
CA VAL A 77 -6.22 6.23 -4.94
C VAL A 77 -5.46 7.21 -5.80
N ARG A 78 -4.55 7.95 -5.20
CA ARG A 78 -3.77 8.93 -5.92
C ARG A 78 -2.46 8.35 -6.44
N ALA A 79 -1.88 7.42 -5.71
CA ALA A 79 -0.62 6.81 -6.12
C ALA A 79 -0.41 5.54 -5.32
N MET A 80 0.30 4.61 -5.91
CA MET A 80 0.67 3.37 -5.24
C MET A 80 2.11 3.03 -5.60
N ALA A 81 2.83 2.51 -4.63
CA ALA A 81 4.19 2.06 -4.86
C ALA A 81 4.37 0.71 -4.21
N LEU A 82 4.97 -0.21 -4.95
CA LEU A 82 5.24 -1.53 -4.43
C LEU A 82 6.29 -1.44 -3.35
N VAL A 83 6.06 -2.14 -2.25
CA VAL A 83 6.91 -2.06 -1.09
C VAL A 83 7.62 -3.38 -0.91
N LYS A 84 8.88 -3.28 -0.57
CA LYS A 84 9.63 -4.45 -0.18
C LYS A 84 9.88 -4.35 1.31
N LEU A 85 9.36 -5.30 2.04
CA LEU A 85 9.55 -5.31 3.47
C LEU A 85 10.93 -5.90 3.74
N SER A 86 11.78 -5.10 4.31
CA SER A 86 13.12 -5.53 4.59
C SER A 86 13.22 -5.84 6.06
N ILE A 87 13.36 -7.08 6.37
CA ILE A 87 13.47 -7.44 7.76
C ILE A 87 14.91 -7.42 8.18
N ARG A 88 15.18 -6.58 9.13
CA ARG A 88 16.50 -6.43 9.57
C ARG A 88 16.79 -7.45 10.54
N MET A 89 16.96 -8.57 10.05
CA MET A 89 17.17 -9.61 10.97
C MET A 89 18.31 -9.47 11.80
N ASN A 90 19.00 -8.75 11.34
CA ASN A 90 20.05 -8.61 12.11
C ASN A 90 19.90 -7.95 13.15
N THR A 91 18.97 -7.67 13.12
CA THR A 91 18.80 -7.01 14.13
C THR A 91 19.08 -7.74 15.20
N MET A 92 19.46 -8.31 14.73
CA MET A 92 19.80 -8.92 15.22
C MET A 92 20.58 -8.94 15.65
N LYS A 93 20.81 -8.74 15.62
CA LYS A 93 21.53 -8.86 15.89
C LYS A 93 21.76 -8.86 16.18
#